data_d7749fc213f2f4bbb408632aae0997fc
#
_entry.id   d7749fc213f2f4bbb408632aae0997fc
#
_cell.length_a   1.000
_cell.length_b   1.000
_cell.length_c   1.000
_cell.angle_alpha   90.00
_cell.angle_beta   90.00
_cell.angle_gamma   90.00
#
_symmetry.space_group_name_H-M   'P 1'
#
loop_
_entity.id
_entity.type
_entity.pdbx_description
1 polymer ?
#
loop_
_entity_poly.entity_id
_entity_poly.type
_entity_poly.pdbx_seq_one_letter_code
_entity_poly.pdbx_strand_id
1 'polypeptide(L)'
;MSMNRREFMQILAAAAASGFALNSRAALSAGNAADFYELPPFGNVSLLHITDCHAQLLPIYFREPNVNIGLGESRNKPPHLVGEKLLRYFGIKPGTPEAYAFTYLDFDAAARTYGKVGGFAHLATLIKKIRASRPGSLLLDGGDTWQGSATALWTKGQDMVDAGILLGVDVMTGHWEFTLGADRVKHVVDNDFKGKIDFVAQNIRTNDFGDPVFPSYVMKQINGIPVAIIGQAFPYTPIANPRYMTPDWTFGIQDDNMQLVVNEARAKGAQVVVLLSHNGMDVDLKMATRVTGIDAILGGHTHDGVPVPSIVRNAGGQTLVSNAGSNGKFLGVIDFDVKGGKVADIKYKLLPVFANLIEPDAEMASLISRVRAPYEAKLAEKLAVTEGTLYRRGNFNGTFDQLILDALMDVKGADAAFSPGFRWGTSLLPGEAITMEHLMDQTAITYPYTTLTEMTGTTIKAIMEDVCDNLFNADPYMQQGGDMVRVGGISYTCDLRQTIGKRINNMMLNGKALDPNKKYKVAGWAPVGEGATGEPIWDVVSGYLRDKKTITPRKLNLPKLIGIENNAGIA
;
A
#
# COMPACT_ATOMS: atom_id res chain seq x y z
N MET A 1 24.92 5.52 0.50
CA MET A 1 24.96 6.82 1.22
C MET A 1 23.64 7.51 0.91
N SER A 2 22.90 7.95 1.91
CA SER A 2 21.72 8.80 1.66
C SER A 2 22.24 10.20 1.29
N MET A 3 21.84 10.68 0.15
CA MET A 3 22.13 12.05 -0.27
C MET A 3 21.36 13.03 0.62
N ASN A 4 22.03 14.02 1.18
CA ASN A 4 21.38 15.04 1.99
C ASN A 4 20.82 16.17 1.09
N ARG A 5 19.98 17.04 1.67
CA ARG A 5 19.34 18.16 0.97
C ARG A 5 20.36 19.04 0.23
N ARG A 6 21.49 19.32 0.85
CA ARG A 6 22.54 20.17 0.29
C ARG A 6 23.22 19.51 -0.92
N GLU A 7 23.50 18.21 -0.85
CA GLU A 7 24.06 17.43 -1.95
C GLU A 7 23.08 17.34 -3.12
N PHE A 8 21.78 17.11 -2.83
CA PHE A 8 20.73 17.13 -3.84
C PHE A 8 20.66 18.48 -4.57
N MET A 9 20.71 19.58 -3.83
CA MET A 9 20.69 20.92 -4.38
C MET A 9 21.95 21.25 -5.18
N GLN A 10 23.12 20.75 -4.77
CA GLN A 10 24.38 20.91 -5.51
C GLN A 10 24.38 20.14 -6.83
N ILE A 11 23.81 18.91 -6.85
CA ILE A 11 23.67 18.12 -8.08
C ILE A 11 22.72 18.80 -9.06
N LEU A 12 21.59 19.33 -8.59
CA LEU A 12 20.66 20.10 -9.42
C LEU A 12 21.31 21.35 -10.01
N ALA A 13 22.09 22.08 -9.22
CA ALA A 13 22.82 23.25 -9.68
C ALA A 13 23.92 22.86 -10.71
N ALA A 14 24.64 21.76 -10.49
CA ALA A 14 25.65 21.25 -11.39
C ALA A 14 25.05 20.74 -12.72
N ALA A 15 23.91 20.05 -12.66
CA ALA A 15 23.18 19.58 -13.84
C ALA A 15 22.67 20.76 -14.70
N ALA A 16 22.18 21.82 -14.06
CA ALA A 16 21.78 23.04 -14.75
C ALA A 16 22.97 23.76 -15.43
N ALA A 17 24.13 23.77 -14.78
CA ALA A 17 25.35 24.39 -15.30
C ALA A 17 26.04 23.59 -16.43
N SER A 18 25.82 22.26 -16.51
CA SER A 18 26.42 21.39 -17.53
C SER A 18 25.65 21.31 -18.84
N GLY A 19 24.58 22.10 -19.00
CA GLY A 19 23.79 22.13 -20.25
C GLY A 19 22.96 20.88 -20.50
N PHE A 20 22.87 19.97 -19.54
CA PHE A 20 21.81 18.97 -19.56
C PHE A 20 20.49 19.71 -19.45
N ALA A 21 19.72 19.73 -20.52
CA ALA A 21 18.40 20.38 -20.58
C ALA A 21 17.43 19.66 -19.63
N LEU A 22 17.54 19.98 -18.35
CA LEU A 22 16.46 19.84 -17.40
C LEU A 22 15.40 20.84 -17.87
N ASN A 23 14.38 20.32 -18.55
CA ASN A 23 13.26 21.14 -19.01
C ASN A 23 12.73 22.00 -17.85
N SER A 24 12.26 23.19 -18.15
CA SER A 24 11.98 24.32 -17.27
C SER A 24 11.04 24.12 -16.06
N ARG A 25 10.50 22.93 -15.85
CA ARG A 25 9.88 22.47 -14.61
C ARG A 25 10.75 21.46 -13.83
N ALA A 26 11.77 20.91 -14.45
CA ALA A 26 12.67 19.91 -13.85
C ALA A 26 13.92 20.55 -13.23
N ALA A 27 14.22 21.77 -13.53
CA ALA A 27 15.18 22.56 -12.77
C ALA A 27 14.51 23.02 -11.46
N LEU A 28 14.41 22.12 -10.50
CA LEU A 28 14.37 22.51 -9.11
C LEU A 28 15.73 23.17 -8.83
N SER A 29 15.86 24.44 -9.22
CA SER A 29 16.98 25.28 -8.80
C SER A 29 16.99 25.33 -7.27
N ALA A 30 18.12 25.67 -6.66
CA ALA A 30 18.22 25.82 -5.20
C ALA A 30 17.13 26.69 -4.58
N GLY A 31 16.48 27.56 -5.38
CA GLY A 31 15.33 28.38 -4.97
C GLY A 31 13.96 27.66 -5.02
N ASN A 32 13.79 26.63 -5.83
CA ASN A 32 12.47 26.04 -6.14
C ASN A 32 12.13 24.77 -5.34
N ALA A 33 13.02 24.23 -4.50
CA ALA A 33 12.71 23.09 -3.65
C ALA A 33 11.63 23.42 -2.60
N ALA A 34 11.62 24.68 -2.13
CA ALA A 34 10.55 25.17 -1.26
C ALA A 34 9.21 25.29 -2.01
N ASP A 35 9.26 25.71 -3.29
CA ASP A 35 8.09 25.93 -4.14
C ASP A 35 7.39 24.64 -4.53
N PHE A 36 8.08 23.49 -4.49
CA PHE A 36 7.50 22.17 -4.80
C PHE A 36 6.32 21.81 -3.89
N TYR A 37 6.36 22.28 -2.64
CA TYR A 37 5.31 22.06 -1.65
C TYR A 37 4.44 23.28 -1.38
N GLU A 38 4.54 24.33 -2.21
CA GLU A 38 3.60 25.46 -2.15
C GLU A 38 2.28 25.04 -2.80
N LEU A 39 1.26 24.92 -1.96
CA LEU A 39 -0.08 24.58 -2.38
C LEU A 39 -1.07 25.62 -1.83
N PRO A 40 -1.50 26.59 -2.66
CA PRO A 40 -2.50 27.57 -2.24
C PRO A 40 -3.76 26.89 -1.71
N PRO A 41 -4.31 27.34 -0.57
CA PRO A 41 -5.57 26.78 -0.05
C PRO A 41 -6.73 27.08 -1.01
N PHE A 42 -7.73 26.20 -0.98
CA PHE A 42 -8.93 26.37 -1.77
C PHE A 42 -10.16 26.03 -0.91
N GLY A 43 -11.29 26.70 -1.16
CA GLY A 43 -12.53 26.44 -0.46
C GLY A 43 -12.50 26.71 1.04
N ASN A 44 -13.29 25.97 1.80
CA ASN A 44 -13.51 26.20 3.23
C ASN A 44 -13.51 24.91 4.08
N VAL A 45 -13.36 23.75 3.47
CA VAL A 45 -13.17 22.45 4.14
C VAL A 45 -11.95 21.77 3.52
N SER A 46 -10.98 21.35 4.34
CA SER A 46 -9.77 20.67 3.89
C SER A 46 -9.56 19.38 4.66
N LEU A 47 -9.24 18.33 3.92
CA LEU A 47 -8.86 17.03 4.48
C LEU A 47 -7.49 16.64 3.95
N LEU A 48 -6.68 16.05 4.80
CA LEU A 48 -5.41 15.42 4.48
C LEU A 48 -5.58 13.91 4.56
N HIS A 49 -4.93 13.15 3.70
CA HIS A 49 -5.10 11.71 3.62
C HIS A 49 -3.77 10.98 3.50
N ILE A 50 -3.56 10.01 4.37
CA ILE A 50 -2.53 8.97 4.30
C ILE A 50 -3.19 7.60 4.38
N THR A 51 -2.54 6.56 3.87
CA THR A 51 -3.01 5.19 3.91
C THR A 51 -1.85 4.23 3.72
N ASP A 52 -2.03 2.97 4.12
CA ASP A 52 -1.09 1.88 3.83
C ASP A 52 0.36 2.23 4.21
N CYS A 53 0.54 2.89 5.36
CA CYS A 53 1.87 3.34 5.80
C CYS A 53 2.81 2.18 6.14
N HIS A 54 2.27 0.99 6.45
CA HIS A 54 2.99 -0.26 6.71
C HIS A 54 4.18 -0.09 7.64
N ALA A 55 3.98 0.71 8.68
CA ALA A 55 4.95 1.00 9.73
C ALA A 55 6.32 1.49 9.23
N GLN A 56 6.36 2.21 8.11
CA GLN A 56 7.59 2.77 7.55
C GLN A 56 7.92 4.11 8.19
N LEU A 57 8.49 4.06 9.41
CA LEU A 57 8.90 5.25 10.17
C LEU A 57 10.04 6.03 9.50
N LEU A 58 10.96 5.33 8.82
CA LEU A 58 12.11 5.91 8.15
C LEU A 58 11.86 6.12 6.65
N PRO A 59 12.57 7.07 6.01
CA PRO A 59 12.55 7.20 4.57
C PRO A 59 13.14 5.97 3.87
N ILE A 60 12.55 5.57 2.76
CA ILE A 60 12.88 4.35 2.02
C ILE A 60 13.12 4.63 0.54
N TYR A 61 13.78 3.71 -0.15
CA TYR A 61 13.62 3.59 -1.60
C TYR A 61 12.38 2.73 -1.88
N PHE A 62 11.55 3.18 -2.79
CA PHE A 62 10.33 2.47 -3.15
C PHE A 62 10.09 2.54 -4.66
N ARG A 63 10.27 1.39 -5.32
CA ARG A 63 10.06 1.25 -6.75
C ARG A 63 8.59 0.94 -7.04
N GLU A 64 7.93 1.79 -7.80
CA GLU A 64 6.55 1.58 -8.25
C GLU A 64 6.43 0.33 -9.15
N PRO A 65 5.24 -0.26 -9.28
CA PRO A 65 5.05 -1.46 -10.08
C PRO A 65 5.26 -1.20 -11.58
N ASN A 66 5.85 -2.17 -12.25
CA ASN A 66 5.90 -2.21 -13.71
C ASN A 66 4.76 -3.05 -14.32
N VAL A 67 3.94 -3.68 -13.48
CA VAL A 67 2.76 -4.46 -13.85
C VAL A 67 1.64 -4.17 -12.86
N ASN A 68 0.55 -3.56 -13.34
CA ASN A 68 -0.70 -3.32 -12.61
C ASN A 68 -1.87 -3.45 -13.62
N ILE A 69 -2.28 -4.69 -13.87
CA ILE A 69 -3.20 -5.03 -14.98
C ILE A 69 -4.64 -4.73 -14.61
N GLY A 70 -5.28 -3.88 -15.39
CA GLY A 70 -6.74 -3.71 -15.37
C GLY A 70 -7.41 -4.52 -16.49
N LEU A 71 -8.57 -5.09 -16.17
CA LEU A 71 -9.41 -5.83 -17.11
C LEU A 71 -10.79 -5.19 -17.23
N GLY A 72 -11.55 -5.60 -18.26
CA GLY A 72 -12.91 -5.10 -18.46
C GLY A 72 -12.96 -3.57 -18.52
N GLU A 73 -13.79 -2.98 -17.68
CA GLU A 73 -13.99 -1.52 -17.62
C GLU A 73 -12.80 -0.76 -17.01
N SER A 74 -11.98 -1.42 -16.18
CA SER A 74 -10.78 -0.85 -15.59
C SER A 74 -9.59 -0.83 -16.57
N ARG A 75 -9.68 -1.51 -17.70
CA ARG A 75 -8.59 -1.61 -18.67
C ARG A 75 -8.19 -0.24 -19.20
N ASN A 76 -6.89 0.04 -19.17
CA ASN A 76 -6.28 1.30 -19.65
C ASN A 76 -6.79 2.57 -18.95
N LYS A 77 -7.30 2.42 -17.74
CA LYS A 77 -7.74 3.53 -16.88
C LYS A 77 -6.98 3.50 -15.54
N PRO A 78 -6.87 4.62 -14.83
CA PRO A 78 -6.38 4.62 -13.46
C PRO A 78 -7.22 3.66 -12.58
N PRO A 79 -6.55 2.89 -11.69
CA PRO A 79 -5.12 2.94 -11.35
C PRO A 79 -4.22 2.07 -12.26
N HIS A 80 -4.76 1.37 -13.26
CA HIS A 80 -4.09 0.36 -14.08
C HIS A 80 -3.28 0.97 -15.22
N LEU A 81 -2.38 1.88 -14.86
CA LEU A 81 -1.44 2.53 -15.76
C LEU A 81 -0.04 2.43 -15.17
N VAL A 82 0.96 2.06 -15.96
CA VAL A 82 2.35 1.98 -15.48
C VAL A 82 3.33 2.66 -16.43
N GLY A 83 4.46 3.11 -15.88
CA GLY A 83 5.59 3.64 -16.66
C GLY A 83 5.21 4.80 -17.58
N GLU A 84 5.68 4.76 -18.83
CA GLU A 84 5.42 5.83 -19.81
C GLU A 84 3.92 6.06 -20.09
N LYS A 85 3.10 5.01 -19.97
CA LYS A 85 1.66 5.13 -20.21
C LYS A 85 0.98 5.93 -19.11
N LEU A 86 1.42 5.75 -17.85
CA LEU A 86 1.00 6.58 -16.73
C LEU A 86 1.44 8.04 -16.92
N LEU A 87 2.73 8.26 -17.23
CA LEU A 87 3.27 9.62 -17.44
C LEU A 87 2.50 10.36 -18.54
N ARG A 88 2.24 9.69 -19.66
CA ARG A 88 1.50 10.27 -20.78
C ARG A 88 0.05 10.61 -20.42
N TYR A 89 -0.63 9.71 -19.70
CA TYR A 89 -2.02 9.90 -19.30
C TYR A 89 -2.19 11.12 -18.38
N PHE A 90 -1.30 11.28 -17.40
CA PHE A 90 -1.36 12.39 -16.44
C PHE A 90 -0.55 13.63 -16.85
N GLY A 91 0.11 13.62 -18.01
CA GLY A 91 0.93 14.74 -18.48
C GLY A 91 2.18 14.99 -17.62
N ILE A 92 2.69 13.95 -16.94
CA ILE A 92 3.92 14.02 -16.15
C ILE A 92 5.12 13.89 -17.08
N LYS A 93 6.11 14.78 -16.93
CA LYS A 93 7.32 14.74 -17.76
C LYS A 93 8.28 13.65 -17.27
N PRO A 94 8.84 12.80 -18.17
CA PRO A 94 9.91 11.87 -17.81
C PRO A 94 11.12 12.58 -17.20
N GLY A 95 11.85 11.91 -16.32
CA GLY A 95 13.05 12.43 -15.67
C GLY A 95 12.82 13.52 -14.62
N THR A 96 11.58 13.71 -14.17
CA THR A 96 11.22 14.65 -13.10
C THR A 96 11.06 13.94 -11.76
N PRO A 97 11.08 14.66 -10.62
CA PRO A 97 10.75 14.09 -9.31
C PRO A 97 9.38 13.41 -9.29
N GLU A 98 8.37 13.99 -9.96
CA GLU A 98 7.05 13.36 -10.07
C GLU A 98 7.11 12.04 -10.84
N ALA A 99 7.86 11.97 -11.95
CA ALA A 99 8.03 10.73 -12.70
C ALA A 99 8.66 9.63 -11.83
N TYR A 100 9.66 9.98 -11.01
CA TYR A 100 10.27 9.08 -10.04
C TYR A 100 9.28 8.67 -8.94
N ALA A 101 8.44 9.59 -8.45
CA ALA A 101 7.46 9.28 -7.43
C ALA A 101 6.36 8.33 -7.91
N PHE A 102 5.96 8.41 -9.18
CA PHE A 102 4.78 7.69 -9.70
C PHE A 102 5.12 6.51 -10.62
N THR A 103 6.39 6.27 -10.95
CA THR A 103 6.76 5.18 -11.87
C THR A 103 8.03 4.43 -11.44
N TYR A 104 8.26 3.29 -12.08
CA TYR A 104 9.47 2.49 -11.95
C TYR A 104 10.57 2.90 -12.95
N LEU A 105 10.31 3.83 -13.86
CA LEU A 105 11.21 4.18 -14.96
C LEU A 105 12.53 4.75 -14.44
N ASP A 106 13.63 4.26 -15.00
CA ASP A 106 15.01 4.68 -14.64
C ASP A 106 15.26 4.66 -13.12
N PHE A 107 14.62 3.72 -12.40
CA PHE A 107 14.53 3.73 -10.94
C PHE A 107 15.87 3.92 -10.25
N ASP A 108 16.91 3.16 -10.63
CA ASP A 108 18.22 3.20 -9.95
C ASP A 108 18.88 4.58 -10.09
N ALA A 109 18.82 5.17 -11.29
CA ALA A 109 19.36 6.50 -11.56
C ALA A 109 18.53 7.58 -10.87
N ALA A 110 17.21 7.49 -10.95
CA ALA A 110 16.28 8.43 -10.32
C ALA A 110 16.38 8.39 -8.79
N ALA A 111 16.47 7.20 -8.19
CA ALA A 111 16.62 7.04 -6.75
C ALA A 111 17.96 7.62 -6.24
N ARG A 112 19.05 7.48 -6.99
CA ARG A 112 20.34 8.12 -6.67
C ARG A 112 20.26 9.64 -6.79
N THR A 113 19.45 10.15 -7.72
CA THR A 113 19.28 11.59 -7.96
C THR A 113 18.34 12.22 -6.95
N TYR A 114 17.16 11.65 -6.74
CA TYR A 114 16.08 12.25 -5.93
C TYR A 114 16.05 11.74 -4.49
N GLY A 115 16.72 10.61 -4.19
CA GLY A 115 16.88 10.07 -2.85
C GLY A 115 15.66 9.27 -2.38
N LYS A 116 15.57 9.11 -1.06
CA LYS A 116 14.52 8.36 -0.39
C LYS A 116 13.23 9.15 -0.28
N VAL A 117 12.12 8.42 -0.20
CA VAL A 117 10.75 8.96 -0.06
C VAL A 117 10.12 8.51 1.24
N GLY A 118 9.08 9.20 1.69
CA GLY A 118 8.37 8.90 2.92
C GLY A 118 9.17 9.27 4.18
N GLY A 119 8.91 8.54 5.26
CA GLY A 119 9.45 8.78 6.59
C GLY A 119 8.58 9.73 7.41
N PHE A 120 8.12 9.24 8.58
CA PHE A 120 7.12 9.95 9.40
C PHE A 120 7.61 11.32 9.90
N ALA A 121 8.92 11.51 10.12
CA ALA A 121 9.44 12.82 10.52
C ALA A 121 9.33 13.85 9.38
N HIS A 122 9.53 13.45 8.13
CA HIS A 122 9.36 14.31 6.95
C HIS A 122 7.89 14.55 6.64
N LEU A 123 7.08 13.51 6.76
CA LEU A 123 5.62 13.58 6.61
C LEU A 123 5.01 14.54 7.64
N ALA A 124 5.44 14.49 8.91
CA ALA A 124 4.99 15.40 9.96
C ALA A 124 5.27 16.87 9.62
N THR A 125 6.46 17.18 9.11
CA THR A 125 6.79 18.53 8.66
C THR A 125 5.88 18.99 7.52
N LEU A 126 5.64 18.12 6.53
CA LEU A 126 4.76 18.44 5.39
C LEU A 126 3.32 18.68 5.86
N ILE A 127 2.79 17.81 6.74
CA ILE A 127 1.45 17.96 7.30
C ILE A 127 1.33 19.30 8.06
N LYS A 128 2.29 19.62 8.92
CA LYS A 128 2.32 20.89 9.65
C LYS A 128 2.32 22.08 8.68
N LYS A 129 3.13 22.03 7.61
CA LYS A 129 3.16 23.06 6.57
C LYS A 129 1.81 23.24 5.87
N ILE A 130 1.17 22.15 5.43
CA ILE A 130 -0.12 22.21 4.73
C ILE A 130 -1.24 22.69 5.67
N ARG A 131 -1.27 22.20 6.91
CA ARG A 131 -2.24 22.65 7.94
C ARG A 131 -2.12 24.13 8.27
N ALA A 132 -0.93 24.72 8.24
CA ALA A 132 -0.73 26.13 8.53
C ALA A 132 -1.53 27.06 7.60
N SER A 133 -1.80 26.66 6.37
CA SER A 133 -2.63 27.39 5.40
C SER A 133 -4.09 26.91 5.37
N ARG A 134 -4.45 25.87 6.16
CA ARG A 134 -5.76 25.20 6.15
C ARG A 134 -6.27 24.98 7.59
N PRO A 135 -6.64 26.06 8.29
CA PRO A 135 -7.08 25.95 9.68
C PRO A 135 -8.30 25.03 9.81
N GLY A 136 -8.28 24.18 10.85
CA GLY A 136 -9.31 23.18 11.09
C GLY A 136 -9.29 21.95 10.19
N SER A 137 -8.28 21.80 9.30
CA SER A 137 -8.15 20.60 8.46
C SER A 137 -7.95 19.35 9.29
N LEU A 138 -8.54 18.22 8.85
CA LEU A 138 -8.38 16.91 9.46
C LEU A 138 -7.39 16.06 8.68
N LEU A 139 -6.63 15.22 9.40
CA LEU A 139 -5.80 14.15 8.84
C LEU A 139 -6.51 12.81 8.99
N LEU A 140 -6.75 12.15 7.88
CA LEU A 140 -7.41 10.85 7.79
C LEU A 140 -6.39 9.77 7.47
N ASP A 141 -6.45 8.65 8.19
CA ASP A 141 -5.62 7.46 7.96
C ASP A 141 -6.50 6.31 7.44
N GLY A 142 -6.23 5.88 6.21
CA GLY A 142 -6.97 4.83 5.52
C GLY A 142 -6.74 3.42 6.07
N GLY A 143 -5.89 3.24 7.09
CA GLY A 143 -5.52 1.93 7.64
C GLY A 143 -4.27 1.32 7.00
N ASP A 144 -3.95 0.09 7.40
CA ASP A 144 -2.67 -0.59 7.09
C ASP A 144 -1.46 0.19 7.61
N THR A 145 -1.60 0.79 8.77
CA THR A 145 -0.57 1.64 9.35
C THR A 145 0.27 0.91 10.38
N TRP A 146 -0.30 -0.05 11.16
CA TRP A 146 0.38 -0.65 12.31
C TRP A 146 1.19 -1.92 12.01
N GLN A 147 1.34 -2.31 10.77
CA GLN A 147 1.99 -3.54 10.36
C GLN A 147 2.92 -3.30 9.15
N GLY A 148 4.07 -4.00 9.08
CA GLY A 148 4.97 -4.01 7.93
C GLY A 148 6.44 -3.73 8.28
N SER A 149 6.78 -3.52 9.56
CA SER A 149 8.16 -3.39 10.03
C SER A 149 8.44 -4.25 11.26
N ALA A 150 9.72 -4.43 11.56
CA ALA A 150 10.17 -5.16 12.74
C ALA A 150 9.69 -4.51 14.04
N THR A 151 9.82 -3.18 14.16
CA THR A 151 9.42 -2.45 15.35
C THR A 151 7.93 -2.58 15.60
N ALA A 152 7.11 -2.44 14.58
CA ALA A 152 5.66 -2.63 14.70
C ALA A 152 5.29 -4.05 15.14
N LEU A 153 5.95 -5.07 14.59
CA LEU A 153 5.74 -6.45 15.03
C LEU A 153 6.09 -6.64 16.51
N TRP A 154 7.26 -6.15 16.95
CA TRP A 154 7.77 -6.36 18.32
C TRP A 154 7.05 -5.52 19.37
N THR A 155 6.54 -4.34 18.99
CA THR A 155 5.74 -3.46 19.86
C THR A 155 4.23 -3.73 19.74
N LYS A 156 3.82 -4.69 18.91
CA LYS A 156 2.40 -4.95 18.59
C LYS A 156 1.69 -3.68 18.10
N GLY A 157 2.35 -2.94 17.22
CA GLY A 157 1.85 -1.72 16.61
C GLY A 157 1.90 -0.46 17.50
N GLN A 158 2.40 -0.54 18.76
CA GLN A 158 2.41 0.62 19.65
C GLN A 158 3.25 1.78 19.12
N ASP A 159 4.37 1.49 18.44
CA ASP A 159 5.20 2.48 17.77
C ASP A 159 4.40 3.34 16.77
N MET A 160 3.53 2.72 16.00
CA MET A 160 2.70 3.40 15.00
C MET A 160 1.48 4.08 15.62
N VAL A 161 0.92 3.52 16.69
CA VAL A 161 -0.12 4.17 17.50
C VAL A 161 0.39 5.50 18.06
N ASP A 162 1.58 5.48 18.67
CA ASP A 162 2.20 6.68 19.22
C ASP A 162 2.58 7.68 18.11
N ALA A 163 3.10 7.18 16.98
CA ALA A 163 3.43 8.01 15.82
C ALA A 163 2.18 8.63 15.18
N GLY A 164 1.08 7.90 15.04
CA GLY A 164 -0.20 8.40 14.52
C GLY A 164 -0.81 9.50 15.39
N ILE A 165 -0.76 9.31 16.72
CA ILE A 165 -1.20 10.33 17.69
C ILE A 165 -0.32 11.60 17.55
N LEU A 166 1.00 11.44 17.50
CA LEU A 166 1.93 12.56 17.36
C LEU A 166 1.81 13.25 16.00
N LEU A 167 1.54 12.50 14.94
CA LEU A 167 1.28 13.04 13.60
C LEU A 167 0.00 13.89 13.55
N GLY A 168 -0.90 13.66 14.51
CA GLY A 168 -2.18 14.32 14.61
C GLY A 168 -3.22 13.74 13.66
N VAL A 169 -3.28 12.42 13.54
CA VAL A 169 -4.39 11.71 12.88
C VAL A 169 -5.68 12.01 13.64
N ASP A 170 -6.73 12.40 12.93
CA ASP A 170 -8.04 12.73 13.50
C ASP A 170 -9.05 11.57 13.39
N VAL A 171 -9.03 10.85 12.26
CA VAL A 171 -9.92 9.71 11.99
C VAL A 171 -9.16 8.60 11.28
N MET A 172 -9.42 7.35 11.65
CA MET A 172 -8.78 6.16 11.09
C MET A 172 -9.80 5.04 10.82
N THR A 173 -9.53 4.21 9.81
CA THR A 173 -10.13 2.88 9.61
C THR A 173 -9.02 1.82 9.63
N GLY A 174 -9.31 0.53 9.31
CA GLY A 174 -8.28 -0.50 9.47
C GLY A 174 -8.37 -1.69 8.52
N HIS A 175 -7.26 -2.47 8.52
CA HIS A 175 -7.10 -3.75 7.82
C HIS A 175 -6.08 -4.65 8.54
N TRP A 176 -4.77 -4.51 8.28
CA TRP A 176 -3.74 -5.32 8.94
C TRP A 176 -3.64 -5.08 10.45
N GLU A 177 -4.20 -4.01 10.96
CA GLU A 177 -4.40 -3.78 12.40
C GLU A 177 -5.11 -4.96 13.04
N PHE A 178 -6.07 -5.56 12.34
CA PHE A 178 -6.86 -6.71 12.84
C PHE A 178 -6.03 -7.98 13.01
N THR A 179 -4.87 -8.08 12.36
CA THR A 179 -3.95 -9.22 12.53
C THR A 179 -3.18 -9.18 13.86
N LEU A 180 -3.28 -8.09 14.61
CA LEU A 180 -2.82 -8.02 15.99
C LEU A 180 -3.83 -8.64 16.99
N GLY A 181 -5.01 -9.02 16.50
CA GLY A 181 -6.11 -9.59 17.27
C GLY A 181 -7.15 -8.56 17.72
N ALA A 182 -8.40 -9.01 17.82
CA ALA A 182 -9.54 -8.17 18.20
C ALA A 182 -9.32 -7.42 19.51
N ASP A 183 -8.80 -8.11 20.55
CA ASP A 183 -8.53 -7.52 21.87
C ASP A 183 -7.52 -6.38 21.79
N ARG A 184 -6.45 -6.55 20.99
CA ARG A 184 -5.45 -5.49 20.84
C ARG A 184 -6.03 -4.27 20.14
N VAL A 185 -6.78 -4.46 19.06
CA VAL A 185 -7.42 -3.35 18.34
C VAL A 185 -8.40 -2.62 19.25
N LYS A 186 -9.26 -3.36 19.97
CA LYS A 186 -10.18 -2.77 20.95
C LYS A 186 -9.43 -2.00 22.03
N HIS A 187 -8.33 -2.55 22.57
CA HIS A 187 -7.54 -1.86 23.58
C HIS A 187 -7.01 -0.51 23.07
N VAL A 188 -6.45 -0.47 21.86
CA VAL A 188 -5.95 0.78 21.26
C VAL A 188 -7.07 1.79 21.09
N VAL A 189 -8.18 1.38 20.50
CA VAL A 189 -9.30 2.27 20.22
C VAL A 189 -9.93 2.81 21.50
N ASP A 190 -10.13 1.95 22.51
CA ASP A 190 -10.84 2.33 23.75
C ASP A 190 -9.95 3.10 24.74
N ASN A 191 -8.60 2.99 24.63
CA ASN A 191 -7.67 3.60 25.57
C ASN A 191 -6.71 4.59 24.91
N ASP A 192 -5.86 4.15 23.95
CA ASP A 192 -4.81 4.98 23.37
C ASP A 192 -5.39 6.10 22.49
N PHE A 193 -6.41 5.78 21.69
CA PHE A 193 -7.10 6.70 20.79
C PHE A 193 -8.16 7.56 21.45
N LYS A 194 -8.63 7.17 22.63
CA LYS A 194 -9.73 7.85 23.31
C LYS A 194 -9.52 9.36 23.42
N GLY A 195 -10.41 10.12 22.77
CA GLY A 195 -10.36 11.58 22.73
C GLY A 195 -9.25 12.17 21.85
N LYS A 196 -8.56 11.33 21.05
CA LYS A 196 -7.49 11.75 20.13
C LYS A 196 -7.80 11.37 18.69
N ILE A 197 -8.08 10.10 18.42
CA ILE A 197 -8.34 9.57 17.09
C ILE A 197 -9.69 8.83 17.11
N ASP A 198 -10.59 9.16 16.19
CA ASP A 198 -11.81 8.39 16.01
C ASP A 198 -11.55 7.21 15.06
N PHE A 199 -11.81 5.98 15.54
CA PHE A 199 -11.73 4.80 14.69
C PHE A 199 -13.13 4.47 14.17
N VAL A 200 -13.31 4.40 12.85
CA VAL A 200 -14.60 4.22 12.19
C VAL A 200 -14.62 3.03 11.23
N ALA A 201 -15.66 2.19 11.30
CA ALA A 201 -15.86 1.06 10.40
C ALA A 201 -17.33 0.64 10.36
N GLN A 202 -18.06 1.01 9.32
CA GLN A 202 -19.48 0.69 9.19
C GLN A 202 -19.76 -0.80 8.90
N ASN A 203 -18.76 -1.52 8.41
CA ASN A 203 -18.87 -2.88 7.91
C ASN A 203 -18.35 -3.95 8.87
N ILE A 204 -17.97 -3.61 10.10
CA ILE A 204 -17.54 -4.58 11.11
C ILE A 204 -18.67 -4.75 12.14
N ARG A 205 -19.15 -6.00 12.26
CA ARG A 205 -20.26 -6.36 13.13
C ARG A 205 -19.94 -7.60 13.94
N THR A 206 -20.61 -7.76 15.09
CA THR A 206 -20.52 -8.98 15.88
C THR A 206 -21.20 -10.16 15.15
N ASN A 207 -20.68 -11.38 15.36
CA ASN A 207 -21.24 -12.58 14.73
C ASN A 207 -22.62 -12.98 15.30
N ASP A 208 -22.90 -12.66 16.58
CA ASP A 208 -24.07 -13.12 17.31
C ASP A 208 -25.32 -12.30 16.98
N PHE A 209 -25.30 -10.99 17.20
CA PHE A 209 -26.46 -10.13 17.00
C PHE A 209 -26.30 -9.15 15.82
N GLY A 210 -25.13 -9.09 15.20
CA GLY A 210 -24.87 -8.15 14.11
C GLY A 210 -24.72 -6.70 14.57
N ASP A 211 -24.37 -6.49 15.83
CA ASP A 211 -24.15 -5.16 16.38
C ASP A 211 -22.88 -4.52 15.80
N PRO A 212 -22.85 -3.19 15.57
CA PRO A 212 -21.64 -2.51 15.16
C PRO A 212 -20.53 -2.65 16.21
N VAL A 213 -19.34 -3.08 15.77
CA VAL A 213 -18.15 -3.16 16.64
C VAL A 213 -17.51 -1.78 16.85
N PHE A 214 -17.56 -0.93 15.83
CA PHE A 214 -17.07 0.44 15.84
C PHE A 214 -18.14 1.40 15.33
N PRO A 215 -18.03 2.72 15.63
CA PRO A 215 -18.89 3.72 15.01
C PRO A 215 -18.81 3.65 13.47
N SER A 216 -19.97 3.73 12.81
CA SER A 216 -20.02 3.72 11.35
C SER A 216 -19.39 4.98 10.73
N TYR A 217 -19.52 6.11 11.41
CA TYR A 217 -18.99 7.40 11.01
C TYR A 217 -18.85 8.34 12.21
N VAL A 218 -18.15 9.44 11.98
CA VAL A 218 -18.04 10.57 12.90
C VAL A 218 -18.45 11.87 12.21
N MET A 219 -19.11 12.77 12.97
CA MET A 219 -19.41 14.13 12.52
C MET A 219 -18.37 15.10 13.08
N LYS A 220 -17.70 15.82 12.21
CA LYS A 220 -16.71 16.85 12.55
C LYS A 220 -17.19 18.23 12.09
N GLN A 221 -16.69 19.28 12.72
CA GLN A 221 -16.92 20.66 12.31
C GLN A 221 -15.61 21.25 11.76
N ILE A 222 -15.61 21.64 10.50
CA ILE A 222 -14.47 22.31 9.86
C ILE A 222 -14.93 23.70 9.42
N ASN A 223 -14.41 24.74 10.06
CA ASN A 223 -14.81 26.12 9.79
C ASN A 223 -16.34 26.37 9.86
N GLY A 224 -17.01 25.68 10.79
CA GLY A 224 -18.46 25.77 10.96
C GLY A 224 -19.28 24.91 9.97
N ILE A 225 -18.63 24.11 9.14
CA ILE A 225 -19.26 23.20 8.18
C ILE A 225 -19.26 21.78 8.73
N PRO A 226 -20.44 21.13 8.88
CA PRO A 226 -20.53 19.76 9.33
C PRO A 226 -20.07 18.79 8.22
N VAL A 227 -19.06 17.97 8.54
CA VAL A 227 -18.44 16.97 7.68
C VAL A 227 -18.62 15.60 8.31
N ALA A 228 -19.17 14.65 7.56
CA ALA A 228 -19.24 13.24 7.97
C ALA A 228 -18.07 12.46 7.36
N ILE A 229 -17.33 11.73 8.19
CA ILE A 229 -16.30 10.78 7.77
C ILE A 229 -16.82 9.37 8.09
N ILE A 230 -17.19 8.63 7.06
CA ILE A 230 -17.68 7.25 7.16
C ILE A 230 -16.48 6.32 7.00
N GLY A 231 -16.38 5.25 7.82
CA GLY A 231 -15.32 4.25 7.72
C GLY A 231 -15.77 3.00 6.99
N GLN A 232 -14.89 2.47 6.14
CA GLN A 232 -15.03 1.17 5.50
C GLN A 232 -13.72 0.42 5.67
N ALA A 233 -13.67 -0.51 6.62
CA ALA A 233 -12.53 -1.38 6.84
C ALA A 233 -12.42 -2.45 5.72
N PHE A 234 -11.24 -3.06 5.58
CA PHE A 234 -11.02 -4.10 4.57
C PHE A 234 -12.06 -5.22 4.68
N PRO A 235 -12.84 -5.46 3.62
CA PRO A 235 -14.03 -6.30 3.72
C PRO A 235 -13.73 -7.81 3.78
N TYR A 236 -12.54 -8.25 3.35
CA TYR A 236 -12.17 -9.66 3.26
C TYR A 236 -11.23 -10.12 4.38
N THR A 237 -11.08 -9.37 5.46
CA THR A 237 -10.21 -9.70 6.60
C THR A 237 -10.32 -11.15 7.07
N PRO A 238 -11.53 -11.75 7.24
CA PRO A 238 -11.65 -13.13 7.72
C PRO A 238 -11.26 -14.22 6.71
N ILE A 239 -11.08 -13.84 5.45
CA ILE A 239 -10.70 -14.78 4.37
C ILE A 239 -9.20 -14.65 4.09
N ALA A 240 -8.69 -13.41 4.06
CA ALA A 240 -7.31 -13.11 3.74
C ALA A 240 -6.34 -13.34 4.90
N ASN A 241 -6.84 -13.43 6.15
CA ASN A 241 -6.04 -13.58 7.37
C ASN A 241 -6.58 -14.72 8.24
N PRO A 242 -5.76 -15.23 9.20
CA PRO A 242 -6.21 -16.27 10.11
C PRO A 242 -7.46 -15.87 10.89
N ARG A 243 -8.50 -16.69 10.80
CA ARG A 243 -9.83 -16.42 11.38
C ARG A 243 -9.80 -16.18 12.89
N TYR A 244 -8.89 -16.86 13.60
CA TYR A 244 -8.77 -16.74 15.06
C TYR A 244 -8.36 -15.34 15.55
N MET A 245 -7.92 -14.45 14.66
CA MET A 245 -7.54 -13.09 15.04
C MET A 245 -8.75 -12.20 15.32
N THR A 246 -9.85 -12.44 14.62
CA THR A 246 -11.12 -11.73 14.81
C THR A 246 -12.30 -12.72 14.79
N PRO A 247 -12.34 -13.70 15.72
CA PRO A 247 -13.27 -14.83 15.65
C PRO A 247 -14.74 -14.41 15.71
N ASP A 248 -15.03 -13.35 16.47
CA ASP A 248 -16.39 -12.90 16.77
C ASP A 248 -16.86 -11.76 15.85
N TRP A 249 -16.07 -11.39 14.85
CA TRP A 249 -16.40 -10.30 13.94
C TRP A 249 -16.70 -10.77 12.52
N THR A 250 -17.67 -10.10 11.90
CA THR A 250 -17.97 -10.19 10.47
C THR A 250 -17.52 -8.91 9.76
N PHE A 251 -17.17 -9.07 8.49
CA PHE A 251 -16.76 -8.01 7.59
C PHE A 251 -17.53 -8.16 6.27
N GLY A 252 -17.46 -7.20 5.37
CA GLY A 252 -18.04 -7.32 4.04
C GLY A 252 -18.23 -5.99 3.32
N ILE A 253 -18.70 -6.08 2.08
CA ILE A 253 -19.17 -4.95 1.28
C ILE A 253 -20.69 -4.97 1.32
N GLN A 254 -21.30 -3.88 1.79
CA GLN A 254 -22.74 -3.76 1.99
C GLN A 254 -23.21 -2.40 1.46
N ASP A 255 -23.50 -2.30 0.16
CA ASP A 255 -23.95 -1.06 -0.49
C ASP A 255 -25.19 -0.47 0.17
N ASP A 256 -26.18 -1.33 0.49
CA ASP A 256 -27.44 -0.89 1.10
C ASP A 256 -27.21 -0.28 2.49
N ASN A 257 -26.36 -0.91 3.32
CA ASN A 257 -26.00 -0.37 4.61
C ASN A 257 -25.19 0.93 4.48
N MET A 258 -24.27 0.99 3.51
CA MET A 258 -23.52 2.20 3.22
C MET A 258 -24.47 3.34 2.83
N GLN A 259 -25.46 3.08 1.98
CA GLN A 259 -26.45 4.07 1.59
C GLN A 259 -27.28 4.56 2.81
N LEU A 260 -27.66 3.66 3.73
CA LEU A 260 -28.35 4.04 4.96
C LEU A 260 -27.48 4.96 5.83
N VAL A 261 -26.21 4.64 6.01
CA VAL A 261 -25.25 5.46 6.78
C VAL A 261 -25.05 6.84 6.14
N VAL A 262 -24.92 6.92 4.82
CA VAL A 262 -24.84 8.19 4.07
C VAL A 262 -26.11 9.02 4.29
N ASN A 263 -27.28 8.41 4.16
CA ASN A 263 -28.56 9.10 4.34
C ASN A 263 -28.72 9.62 5.76
N GLU A 264 -28.32 8.84 6.77
CA GLU A 264 -28.34 9.25 8.17
C GLU A 264 -27.41 10.44 8.41
N ALA A 265 -26.17 10.40 7.91
CA ALA A 265 -25.22 11.50 8.04
C ALA A 265 -25.77 12.79 7.40
N ARG A 266 -26.34 12.70 6.21
CA ARG A 266 -26.99 13.83 5.52
C ARG A 266 -28.19 14.36 6.30
N ALA A 267 -29.04 13.48 6.83
CA ALA A 267 -30.20 13.88 7.65
C ALA A 267 -29.78 14.59 8.94
N LYS A 268 -28.62 14.25 9.51
CA LYS A 268 -28.00 14.94 10.65
C LYS A 268 -27.26 16.24 10.27
N GLY A 269 -27.36 16.65 9.01
CA GLY A 269 -26.88 17.95 8.54
C GLY A 269 -25.47 17.94 7.92
N ALA A 270 -24.89 16.78 7.62
CA ALA A 270 -23.61 16.73 6.92
C ALA A 270 -23.68 17.43 5.56
N GLN A 271 -22.85 18.46 5.38
CA GLN A 271 -22.72 19.19 4.11
C GLN A 271 -21.65 18.57 3.21
N VAL A 272 -20.66 17.91 3.81
CA VAL A 272 -19.66 17.07 3.11
C VAL A 272 -19.74 15.67 3.70
N VAL A 273 -19.77 14.66 2.84
CA VAL A 273 -19.70 13.24 3.21
C VAL A 273 -18.52 12.60 2.52
N VAL A 274 -17.57 12.10 3.30
CA VAL A 274 -16.38 11.42 2.83
C VAL A 274 -16.38 9.98 3.32
N LEU A 275 -16.10 9.05 2.43
CA LEU A 275 -15.83 7.67 2.76
C LEU A 275 -14.31 7.47 2.87
N LEU A 276 -13.85 7.13 4.08
CA LEU A 276 -12.48 6.67 4.34
C LEU A 276 -12.48 5.16 4.17
N SER A 277 -11.91 4.69 3.07
CA SER A 277 -12.08 3.32 2.58
C SER A 277 -10.79 2.51 2.53
N HIS A 278 -10.87 1.26 2.95
CA HIS A 278 -9.80 0.27 2.75
C HIS A 278 -10.24 -0.88 1.82
N ASN A 279 -11.12 -0.60 0.86
CA ASN A 279 -11.63 -1.62 -0.07
C ASN A 279 -10.65 -1.98 -1.20
N GLY A 280 -9.86 -1.01 -1.65
CA GLY A 280 -9.13 -1.05 -2.92
C GLY A 280 -9.81 -0.25 -4.03
N MET A 281 -9.00 0.27 -4.96
CA MET A 281 -9.44 1.30 -5.92
C MET A 281 -10.57 0.83 -6.84
N ASP A 282 -10.53 -0.40 -7.39
CA ASP A 282 -11.59 -0.90 -8.28
C ASP A 282 -12.91 -1.12 -7.53
N VAL A 283 -12.84 -1.57 -6.29
CA VAL A 283 -14.01 -1.74 -5.41
C VAL A 283 -14.63 -0.37 -5.11
N ASP A 284 -13.82 0.63 -4.80
CA ASP A 284 -14.27 1.99 -4.51
C ASP A 284 -14.88 2.67 -5.74
N LEU A 285 -14.31 2.47 -6.93
CA LEU A 285 -14.88 2.93 -8.19
C LEU A 285 -16.27 2.32 -8.43
N LYS A 286 -16.44 1.02 -8.18
CA LYS A 286 -17.74 0.36 -8.27
C LYS A 286 -18.71 0.88 -7.21
N MET A 287 -18.29 1.01 -5.94
CA MET A 287 -19.14 1.53 -4.86
C MET A 287 -19.63 2.95 -5.16
N ALA A 288 -18.78 3.80 -5.73
CA ALA A 288 -19.15 5.15 -6.15
C ALA A 288 -20.25 5.17 -7.22
N THR A 289 -20.43 4.11 -8.02
CA THR A 289 -21.54 4.02 -8.98
C THR A 289 -22.86 3.61 -8.32
N ARG A 290 -22.80 2.96 -7.15
CA ARG A 290 -23.95 2.32 -6.51
C ARG A 290 -24.52 3.12 -5.35
N VAL A 291 -23.65 3.80 -4.59
CA VAL A 291 -24.01 4.60 -3.41
C VAL A 291 -24.01 6.07 -3.79
N THR A 292 -25.11 6.75 -3.49
CA THR A 292 -25.29 8.18 -3.81
C THR A 292 -25.08 9.05 -2.57
N GLY A 293 -24.69 10.31 -2.78
CA GLY A 293 -24.53 11.28 -1.69
C GLY A 293 -23.17 11.26 -1.00
N ILE A 294 -22.19 10.50 -1.51
CA ILE A 294 -20.78 10.59 -1.10
C ILE A 294 -20.10 11.62 -2.01
N ASP A 295 -19.41 12.62 -1.44
CA ASP A 295 -18.67 13.64 -2.20
C ASP A 295 -17.29 13.13 -2.62
N ALA A 296 -16.60 12.39 -1.72
CA ALA A 296 -15.31 11.80 -2.02
C ALA A 296 -15.11 10.45 -1.33
N ILE A 297 -14.40 9.53 -2.01
CA ILE A 297 -13.85 8.29 -1.44
C ILE A 297 -12.34 8.43 -1.39
N LEU A 298 -11.77 8.34 -0.19
CA LEU A 298 -10.35 8.32 0.07
C LEU A 298 -9.94 6.87 0.33
N GLY A 299 -9.39 6.23 -0.68
CA GLY A 299 -9.16 4.79 -0.73
C GLY A 299 -7.76 4.38 -0.26
N GLY A 300 -7.63 3.10 0.10
CA GLY A 300 -6.41 2.41 0.49
C GLY A 300 -6.31 1.01 -0.13
N HIS A 301 -5.54 0.11 0.50
CA HIS A 301 -5.38 -1.31 0.19
C HIS A 301 -4.60 -1.64 -1.10
N THR A 302 -4.92 -1.01 -2.22
CA THR A 302 -4.24 -1.33 -3.49
C THR A 302 -2.92 -0.60 -3.70
N HIS A 303 -2.55 0.30 -2.77
CA HIS A 303 -1.30 1.06 -2.76
C HIS A 303 -1.10 1.92 -4.02
N ASP A 304 -2.18 2.33 -4.65
CA ASP A 304 -2.11 3.11 -5.88
C ASP A 304 -1.83 4.59 -5.59
N GLY A 305 -0.69 5.08 -6.02
CA GLY A 305 -0.45 6.53 -6.05
C GLY A 305 -1.17 7.14 -7.24
N VAL A 306 -2.37 7.73 -7.03
CA VAL A 306 -3.18 8.29 -8.10
C VAL A 306 -2.97 9.80 -8.18
N PRO A 307 -2.22 10.32 -9.18
CA PRO A 307 -1.88 11.75 -9.28
C PRO A 307 -3.10 12.66 -9.41
N VAL A 308 -4.13 12.16 -10.10
CA VAL A 308 -5.41 12.86 -10.33
C VAL A 308 -6.55 11.89 -10.05
N PRO A 309 -7.53 12.27 -9.21
CA PRO A 309 -8.62 11.38 -8.83
C PRO A 309 -9.55 11.06 -9.99
N SER A 310 -10.22 9.92 -9.90
CA SER A 310 -11.30 9.55 -10.81
C SER A 310 -12.61 10.21 -10.37
N ILE A 311 -13.36 10.75 -11.31
CA ILE A 311 -14.71 11.29 -11.07
C ILE A 311 -15.73 10.29 -11.55
N VAL A 312 -16.48 9.71 -10.63
CA VAL A 312 -17.55 8.75 -10.91
C VAL A 312 -18.90 9.46 -10.84
N ARG A 313 -19.71 9.32 -11.89
CA ARG A 313 -21.08 9.85 -11.94
C ARG A 313 -22.08 8.77 -11.56
N ASN A 314 -23.04 9.12 -10.73
CA ASN A 314 -24.13 8.27 -10.29
C ASN A 314 -25.48 9.03 -10.29
N ALA A 315 -26.56 8.38 -9.89
CA ALA A 315 -27.90 8.97 -9.89
C ALA A 315 -28.03 10.20 -8.94
N GLY A 316 -27.16 10.33 -7.93
CA GLY A 316 -27.16 11.42 -6.94
C GLY A 316 -26.19 12.56 -7.26
N GLY A 317 -25.40 12.44 -8.36
CA GLY A 317 -24.41 13.46 -8.70
C GLY A 317 -23.07 12.85 -9.13
N GLN A 318 -21.99 13.28 -8.49
CA GLN A 318 -20.64 12.77 -8.74
C GLN A 318 -19.89 12.51 -7.44
N THR A 319 -19.02 11.51 -7.44
CA THR A 319 -18.13 11.16 -6.34
C THR A 319 -16.69 11.18 -6.86
N LEU A 320 -15.81 11.89 -6.15
CA LEU A 320 -14.36 11.85 -6.39
C LEU A 320 -13.79 10.59 -5.73
N VAL A 321 -12.98 9.79 -6.45
CA VAL A 321 -12.32 8.60 -5.92
C VAL A 321 -10.81 8.73 -6.09
N SER A 322 -10.06 8.59 -4.99
CA SER A 322 -8.61 8.71 -4.97
C SER A 322 -7.97 7.63 -4.11
N ASN A 323 -6.66 7.46 -4.24
CA ASN A 323 -5.84 6.63 -3.37
C ASN A 323 -4.48 7.31 -3.17
N ALA A 324 -3.98 7.32 -1.93
CA ALA A 324 -2.78 8.05 -1.55
C ALA A 324 -1.51 7.19 -1.51
N GLY A 325 -1.49 6.10 -2.27
CA GLY A 325 -0.31 5.23 -2.38
C GLY A 325 -0.06 4.42 -1.10
N SER A 326 1.20 4.34 -0.67
CA SER A 326 1.59 3.55 0.51
C SER A 326 2.90 4.03 1.13
N ASN A 327 3.32 3.38 2.24
CA ASN A 327 4.63 3.54 2.90
C ASN A 327 4.94 4.99 3.35
N GLY A 328 3.91 5.80 3.61
CA GLY A 328 4.09 7.21 3.93
C GLY A 328 4.71 8.06 2.82
N LYS A 329 4.76 7.51 1.59
CA LYS A 329 5.39 8.12 0.42
C LYS A 329 4.64 9.34 -0.10
N PHE A 330 3.33 9.42 0.18
CA PHE A 330 2.47 10.49 -0.30
C PHE A 330 1.62 11.10 0.80
N LEU A 331 1.24 12.36 0.59
CA LEU A 331 0.18 13.05 1.32
C LEU A 331 -0.89 13.50 0.34
N GLY A 332 -2.10 12.98 0.45
CA GLY A 332 -3.28 13.48 -0.26
C GLY A 332 -3.77 14.76 0.40
N VAL A 333 -4.06 15.79 -0.40
CA VAL A 333 -4.69 17.04 0.06
C VAL A 333 -5.96 17.24 -0.75
N ILE A 334 -7.09 17.32 -0.08
CA ILE A 334 -8.38 17.53 -0.73
C ILE A 334 -9.08 18.74 -0.08
N ASP A 335 -9.40 19.72 -0.89
CA ASP A 335 -10.05 20.96 -0.50
C ASP A 335 -11.43 21.03 -1.14
N PHE A 336 -12.46 21.30 -0.35
CA PHE A 336 -13.85 21.44 -0.78
C PHE A 336 -14.29 22.90 -0.66
N ASP A 337 -14.95 23.41 -1.69
CA ASP A 337 -15.67 24.69 -1.67
C ASP A 337 -17.16 24.39 -1.39
N VAL A 338 -17.59 24.65 -0.16
CA VAL A 338 -18.97 24.39 0.28
C VAL A 338 -19.77 25.68 0.27
N LYS A 339 -20.85 25.72 -0.51
CA LYS A 339 -21.76 26.85 -0.67
C LYS A 339 -23.21 26.40 -0.58
N GLY A 340 -24.02 27.13 0.16
CA GLY A 340 -25.45 26.82 0.32
C GLY A 340 -25.72 25.40 0.84
N GLY A 341 -24.85 24.89 1.72
CA GLY A 341 -25.00 23.57 2.32
C GLY A 341 -24.59 22.39 1.42
N LYS A 342 -23.92 22.64 0.29
CA LYS A 342 -23.47 21.63 -0.68
C LYS A 342 -22.06 21.89 -1.16
N VAL A 343 -21.36 20.82 -1.53
CA VAL A 343 -20.07 20.89 -2.22
C VAL A 343 -20.30 21.48 -3.62
N ALA A 344 -19.70 22.65 -3.88
CA ALA A 344 -19.75 23.35 -5.16
C ALA A 344 -18.56 22.97 -6.05
N ASP A 345 -17.38 22.78 -5.47
CA ASP A 345 -16.16 22.38 -6.20
C ASP A 345 -15.20 21.65 -5.27
N ILE A 346 -14.30 20.82 -5.85
CA ILE A 346 -13.29 20.04 -5.12
C ILE A 346 -11.96 20.18 -5.84
N LYS A 347 -10.89 20.43 -5.07
CA LYS A 347 -9.51 20.32 -5.56
C LYS A 347 -8.78 19.23 -4.84
N TYR A 348 -7.97 18.49 -5.57
CA TYR A 348 -7.15 17.41 -5.06
C TYR A 348 -5.70 17.56 -5.52
N LYS A 349 -4.77 17.23 -4.64
CA LYS A 349 -3.35 17.11 -4.97
C LYS A 349 -2.74 15.95 -4.17
N LEU A 350 -1.99 15.09 -4.85
CA LEU A 350 -1.17 14.06 -4.22
C LEU A 350 0.28 14.55 -4.20
N LEU A 351 0.81 14.78 -3.00
CA LEU A 351 2.15 15.33 -2.78
C LEU A 351 3.12 14.19 -2.41
N PRO A 352 4.15 13.93 -3.24
CA PRO A 352 5.21 12.99 -2.85
C PRO A 352 6.03 13.57 -1.69
N VAL A 353 6.39 12.73 -0.73
CA VAL A 353 7.24 13.09 0.42
C VAL A 353 8.70 12.75 0.08
N PHE A 354 9.48 13.72 -0.37
CA PHE A 354 10.91 13.55 -0.64
C PHE A 354 11.72 13.92 0.61
N ALA A 355 12.37 12.94 1.21
CA ALA A 355 13.14 13.13 2.44
C ALA A 355 14.29 14.16 2.27
N ASN A 356 14.82 14.33 1.07
CA ASN A 356 15.88 15.30 0.78
C ASN A 356 15.38 16.74 0.64
N LEU A 357 14.07 16.95 0.47
CA LEU A 357 13.48 18.28 0.27
C LEU A 357 12.73 18.80 1.50
N ILE A 358 12.48 17.95 2.48
CA ILE A 358 11.72 18.26 3.69
C ILE A 358 12.61 18.00 4.90
N GLU A 359 12.78 19.01 5.77
CA GLU A 359 13.47 18.79 7.04
C GLU A 359 12.65 17.87 7.95
N PRO A 360 13.28 16.92 8.67
CA PRO A 360 12.56 16.05 9.60
C PRO A 360 12.01 16.85 10.78
N ASP A 361 10.78 16.56 11.18
CA ASP A 361 10.20 17.07 12.42
C ASP A 361 10.95 16.52 13.64
N ALA A 362 11.42 17.41 14.51
CA ALA A 362 12.31 17.04 15.60
C ALA A 362 11.62 16.15 16.66
N GLU A 363 10.34 16.38 16.92
CA GLU A 363 9.57 15.62 17.91
C GLU A 363 9.29 14.20 17.40
N MET A 364 8.87 14.09 16.15
CA MET A 364 8.68 12.79 15.49
C MET A 364 10.01 12.04 15.34
N ALA A 365 11.09 12.70 14.96
CA ALA A 365 12.44 12.09 14.91
C ALA A 365 12.89 11.55 16.27
N SER A 366 12.60 12.30 17.36
CA SER A 366 12.88 11.85 18.73
C SER A 366 12.05 10.61 19.11
N LEU A 367 10.76 10.58 18.76
CA LEU A 367 9.93 9.38 18.98
C LEU A 367 10.50 8.17 18.24
N ILE A 368 10.80 8.32 16.94
CA ILE A 368 11.38 7.25 16.11
C ILE A 368 12.68 6.73 16.72
N SER A 369 13.56 7.62 17.14
CA SER A 369 14.83 7.23 17.78
C SER A 369 14.60 6.42 19.07
N ARG A 370 13.68 6.84 19.94
CA ARG A 370 13.35 6.10 21.17
C ARG A 370 12.77 4.71 20.90
N VAL A 371 11.86 4.60 19.97
CA VAL A 371 11.22 3.32 19.58
C VAL A 371 12.26 2.36 19.03
N ARG A 372 13.18 2.84 18.22
CA ARG A 372 14.18 2.01 17.52
C ARG A 372 15.38 1.62 18.40
N ALA A 373 15.74 2.46 19.38
CA ALA A 373 16.95 2.28 20.18
C ALA A 373 17.15 0.87 20.77
N PRO A 374 16.11 0.17 21.29
CA PRO A 374 16.27 -1.19 21.82
C PRO A 374 16.63 -2.24 20.74
N TYR A 375 16.35 -1.94 19.47
CA TYR A 375 16.42 -2.88 18.36
C TYR A 375 17.49 -2.55 17.33
N GLU A 376 18.15 -1.39 17.43
CA GLU A 376 19.02 -0.82 16.41
C GLU A 376 20.15 -1.79 16.01
N ALA A 377 20.80 -2.43 16.98
CA ALA A 377 21.89 -3.38 16.71
C ALA A 377 21.41 -4.58 15.89
N LYS A 378 20.19 -5.09 16.16
CA LYS A 378 19.59 -6.20 15.43
C LYS A 378 19.15 -5.76 14.04
N LEU A 379 18.53 -4.60 13.92
CA LEU A 379 18.05 -4.05 12.65
C LEU A 379 19.21 -3.73 11.69
N ALA A 380 20.33 -3.22 12.20
CA ALA A 380 21.52 -2.86 11.44
C ALA A 380 22.38 -4.06 11.02
N GLU A 381 22.08 -5.29 11.48
CA GLU A 381 22.84 -6.49 11.11
C GLU A 381 22.88 -6.66 9.60
N LYS A 382 24.06 -6.68 9.01
CA LYS A 382 24.27 -6.92 7.58
C LYS A 382 24.23 -8.41 7.29
N LEU A 383 23.28 -8.85 6.45
CA LEU A 383 23.08 -10.25 6.09
C LEU A 383 23.81 -10.61 4.79
N ALA A 384 23.75 -9.73 3.79
CA ALA A 384 24.36 -9.92 2.47
C ALA A 384 24.53 -8.56 1.77
N VAL A 385 25.07 -8.57 0.55
CA VAL A 385 25.09 -7.41 -0.36
C VAL A 385 24.35 -7.79 -1.65
N THR A 386 23.54 -6.89 -2.20
CA THR A 386 22.88 -7.12 -3.48
C THR A 386 23.68 -6.52 -4.64
N GLU A 387 23.83 -7.25 -5.75
CA GLU A 387 24.45 -6.76 -6.99
C GLU A 387 23.45 -6.07 -7.92
N GLY A 388 22.16 -6.25 -7.70
CA GLY A 388 21.11 -5.62 -8.49
C GLY A 388 20.00 -5.05 -7.63
N THR A 389 19.05 -4.37 -8.26
CA THR A 389 17.91 -3.78 -7.58
C THR A 389 16.99 -4.86 -6.99
N LEU A 390 16.71 -4.77 -5.69
CA LEU A 390 15.69 -5.59 -5.04
C LEU A 390 14.42 -4.77 -4.84
N TYR A 391 13.28 -5.36 -5.20
CA TYR A 391 11.96 -4.75 -5.09
C TYR A 391 10.86 -5.83 -5.03
N ARG A 392 9.68 -5.45 -4.56
CA ARG A 392 8.54 -6.36 -4.45
C ARG A 392 7.37 -6.03 -5.37
N ARG A 393 7.04 -4.76 -5.61
CA ARG A 393 5.83 -4.32 -6.29
C ARG A 393 5.69 -4.83 -7.73
N GLY A 394 4.45 -5.26 -8.08
CA GLY A 394 3.99 -5.76 -9.37
C GLY A 394 3.13 -7.00 -9.23
N ASN A 395 2.14 -7.19 -10.12
CA ASN A 395 1.09 -8.21 -9.95
C ASN A 395 1.61 -9.66 -9.78
N PHE A 396 2.79 -10.01 -10.31
CA PHE A 396 3.23 -11.41 -10.31
C PHE A 396 4.48 -11.69 -9.47
N ASN A 397 5.55 -10.95 -9.62
CA ASN A 397 6.79 -11.20 -8.90
C ASN A 397 7.73 -9.99 -8.95
N GLY A 398 8.55 -9.82 -7.91
CA GLY A 398 9.65 -8.87 -7.82
C GLY A 398 10.95 -9.58 -7.45
N THR A 399 12.08 -8.87 -7.54
CA THR A 399 13.40 -9.48 -7.26
C THR A 399 13.59 -9.83 -5.80
N PHE A 400 12.95 -9.11 -4.85
CA PHE A 400 12.98 -9.49 -3.44
C PHE A 400 12.07 -10.68 -3.16
N ASP A 401 10.90 -10.77 -3.79
CA ASP A 401 10.04 -11.95 -3.70
C ASP A 401 10.73 -13.19 -4.29
N GLN A 402 11.44 -13.04 -5.43
CA GLN A 402 12.22 -14.14 -6.01
C GLN A 402 13.30 -14.63 -5.05
N LEU A 403 13.96 -13.72 -4.34
CA LEU A 403 14.94 -14.07 -3.31
C LEU A 403 14.32 -14.89 -2.17
N ILE A 404 13.13 -14.52 -1.71
CA ILE A 404 12.39 -15.28 -0.67
C ILE A 404 12.02 -16.67 -1.19
N LEU A 405 11.55 -16.78 -2.44
CA LEU A 405 11.23 -18.06 -3.07
C LEU A 405 12.45 -18.97 -3.21
N ASP A 406 13.58 -18.40 -3.65
CA ASP A 406 14.85 -19.13 -3.80
C ASP A 406 15.35 -19.64 -2.43
N ALA A 407 15.24 -18.83 -1.37
CA ALA A 407 15.60 -19.23 -0.02
C ALA A 407 14.71 -20.38 0.49
N LEU A 408 13.38 -20.27 0.29
CA LEU A 408 12.45 -21.32 0.67
C LEU A 408 12.76 -22.65 -0.03
N MET A 409 12.99 -22.62 -1.34
CA MET A 409 13.31 -23.85 -2.10
C MET A 409 14.64 -24.47 -1.68
N ASP A 410 15.68 -23.66 -1.52
CA ASP A 410 17.03 -24.13 -1.17
C ASP A 410 17.05 -24.69 0.27
N VAL A 411 16.57 -23.93 1.25
CA VAL A 411 16.65 -24.30 2.67
C VAL A 411 15.69 -25.45 3.02
N LYS A 412 14.49 -25.48 2.43
CA LYS A 412 13.50 -26.54 2.73
C LYS A 412 13.62 -27.75 1.79
N GLY A 413 14.49 -27.73 0.79
CA GLY A 413 14.61 -28.81 -0.21
C GLY A 413 13.30 -29.05 -0.95
N ALA A 414 12.60 -27.99 -1.34
CA ALA A 414 11.31 -28.04 -1.99
C ALA A 414 11.43 -28.08 -3.51
N ASP A 415 10.47 -28.75 -4.16
CA ASP A 415 10.34 -28.77 -5.62
C ASP A 415 9.84 -27.42 -6.16
N ALA A 416 8.97 -26.75 -5.39
CA ALA A 416 8.40 -25.46 -5.70
C ALA A 416 8.17 -24.65 -4.41
N ALA A 417 7.96 -23.34 -4.55
CA ALA A 417 7.62 -22.49 -3.42
C ALA A 417 6.48 -21.53 -3.75
N PHE A 418 5.69 -21.21 -2.72
CA PHE A 418 4.70 -20.13 -2.71
C PHE A 418 5.06 -19.08 -1.68
N SER A 419 4.96 -17.81 -2.06
CA SER A 419 5.06 -16.67 -1.14
C SER A 419 3.83 -15.76 -1.35
N PRO A 420 3.24 -15.22 -0.29
CA PRO A 420 2.08 -14.34 -0.43
C PRO A 420 2.35 -13.14 -1.32
N GLY A 421 1.34 -12.71 -2.05
CA GLY A 421 1.38 -11.52 -2.89
C GLY A 421 1.21 -10.23 -2.10
N PHE A 422 1.95 -10.05 -0.99
CA PHE A 422 1.91 -8.83 -0.22
C PHE A 422 2.47 -7.65 -1.00
N ARG A 423 1.90 -6.45 -0.80
CA ARG A 423 2.26 -5.25 -1.55
C ARG A 423 3.21 -4.31 -0.83
N TRP A 424 3.33 -4.44 0.51
CA TRP A 424 4.29 -3.63 1.27
C TRP A 424 5.73 -4.12 1.07
N GLY A 425 6.69 -3.35 1.51
CA GLY A 425 8.11 -3.62 1.44
C GLY A 425 8.88 -2.40 0.96
N THR A 426 10.20 -2.53 0.98
CA THR A 426 11.12 -1.49 0.56
C THR A 426 11.96 -1.96 -0.63
N SER A 427 12.64 -1.04 -1.31
CA SER A 427 13.57 -1.38 -2.40
C SER A 427 15.01 -1.11 -1.98
N LEU A 428 15.94 -1.86 -2.58
CA LEU A 428 17.39 -1.70 -2.41
C LEU A 428 18.04 -1.46 -3.77
N LEU A 429 19.03 -0.57 -3.78
CA LEU A 429 19.81 -0.28 -4.97
C LEU A 429 21.00 -1.24 -5.10
N PRO A 430 21.55 -1.43 -6.32
CA PRO A 430 22.75 -2.23 -6.53
C PRO A 430 23.92 -1.76 -5.67
N GLY A 431 24.58 -2.70 -4.98
CA GLY A 431 25.70 -2.47 -4.07
C GLY A 431 25.29 -2.19 -2.62
N GLU A 432 24.00 -2.10 -2.30
CA GLU A 432 23.57 -1.90 -0.93
C GLU A 432 23.62 -3.19 -0.10
N ALA A 433 23.86 -3.02 1.21
CA ALA A 433 23.76 -4.12 2.15
C ALA A 433 22.31 -4.47 2.42
N ILE A 434 21.95 -5.74 2.32
CA ILE A 434 20.69 -6.28 2.81
C ILE A 434 20.85 -6.45 4.31
N THR A 435 20.14 -5.64 5.08
CA THR A 435 20.15 -5.72 6.55
C THR A 435 18.98 -6.54 7.08
N MET A 436 19.00 -6.88 8.36
CA MET A 436 17.85 -7.49 9.03
C MET A 436 16.60 -6.61 8.91
N GLU A 437 16.75 -5.28 9.00
CA GLU A 437 15.63 -4.34 8.79
C GLU A 437 15.00 -4.50 7.41
N HIS A 438 15.82 -4.49 6.34
CA HIS A 438 15.32 -4.66 4.98
C HIS A 438 14.60 -6.00 4.77
N LEU A 439 15.05 -7.07 5.44
CA LEU A 439 14.37 -8.36 5.40
C LEU A 439 13.04 -8.31 6.17
N MET A 440 13.03 -7.71 7.36
CA MET A 440 11.83 -7.56 8.17
C MET A 440 10.78 -6.67 7.49
N ASP A 441 11.20 -5.61 6.76
CA ASP A 441 10.29 -4.79 5.93
C ASP A 441 9.53 -5.59 4.86
N GLN A 442 10.04 -6.77 4.49
CA GLN A 442 9.39 -7.67 3.53
C GLN A 442 8.55 -8.77 4.21
N THR A 443 8.84 -9.08 5.48
CA THR A 443 8.41 -10.35 6.09
C THR A 443 7.75 -10.21 7.46
N ALA A 444 7.77 -9.02 8.07
CA ALA A 444 7.25 -8.81 9.43
C ALA A 444 5.73 -8.88 9.48
N ILE A 445 5.20 -10.06 9.85
CA ILE A 445 3.78 -10.30 10.09
C ILE A 445 3.56 -11.14 11.35
N THR A 446 2.35 -11.19 11.86
CA THR A 446 1.99 -11.90 13.11
C THR A 446 1.85 -13.41 12.96
N TYR A 447 1.82 -13.95 11.74
CA TYR A 447 1.77 -15.39 11.42
C TYR A 447 2.85 -15.80 10.40
N PRO A 448 4.15 -15.66 10.73
CA PRO A 448 5.26 -15.72 9.78
C PRO A 448 5.74 -17.13 9.43
N TYR A 449 5.07 -18.15 9.89
CA TYR A 449 5.57 -19.52 9.89
C TYR A 449 5.75 -20.06 8.48
N THR A 450 6.90 -20.74 8.26
CA THR A 450 7.17 -21.47 7.03
C THR A 450 6.52 -22.85 7.06
N THR A 451 6.14 -23.34 5.90
CA THR A 451 5.54 -24.68 5.72
C THR A 451 6.30 -25.46 4.66
N LEU A 452 6.24 -26.79 4.75
CA LEU A 452 6.65 -27.71 3.68
C LEU A 452 5.57 -28.78 3.57
N THR A 453 4.81 -28.75 2.48
CA THR A 453 3.62 -29.59 2.31
C THR A 453 3.70 -30.36 0.99
N GLU A 454 3.28 -31.61 1.00
CA GLU A 454 3.07 -32.37 -0.24
C GLU A 454 1.73 -31.99 -0.87
N MET A 455 1.79 -31.45 -2.09
CA MET A 455 0.61 -31.04 -2.85
C MET A 455 0.57 -31.73 -4.21
N THR A 456 -0.61 -32.16 -4.64
CA THR A 456 -0.80 -32.66 -6.00
C THR A 456 -0.73 -31.52 -7.02
N GLY A 457 -0.42 -31.83 -8.29
CA GLY A 457 -0.46 -30.82 -9.36
C GLY A 457 -1.82 -30.15 -9.49
N THR A 458 -2.91 -30.90 -9.23
CA THR A 458 -4.29 -30.37 -9.18
C THR A 458 -4.44 -29.34 -8.05
N THR A 459 -3.94 -29.63 -6.85
CA THR A 459 -4.01 -28.71 -5.70
C THR A 459 -3.21 -27.43 -5.97
N ILE A 460 -2.00 -27.56 -6.51
CA ILE A 460 -1.15 -26.42 -6.90
C ILE A 460 -1.89 -25.52 -7.89
N LYS A 461 -2.51 -26.11 -8.93
CA LYS A 461 -3.31 -25.35 -9.89
C LYS A 461 -4.48 -24.65 -9.22
N ALA A 462 -5.22 -25.33 -8.35
CA ALA A 462 -6.40 -24.77 -7.67
C ALA A 462 -6.05 -23.54 -6.83
N ILE A 463 -4.95 -23.58 -6.08
CA ILE A 463 -4.45 -22.43 -5.30
C ILE A 463 -4.12 -21.25 -6.23
N MET A 464 -3.43 -21.52 -7.34
CA MET A 464 -3.07 -20.45 -8.28
C MET A 464 -4.28 -19.85 -8.99
N GLU A 465 -5.28 -20.64 -9.32
CA GLU A 465 -6.55 -20.18 -9.93
C GLU A 465 -7.35 -19.31 -8.96
N ASP A 466 -7.45 -19.72 -7.70
CA ASP A 466 -8.16 -19.00 -6.65
C ASP A 466 -7.54 -17.61 -6.43
N VAL A 467 -6.22 -17.54 -6.20
CA VAL A 467 -5.53 -16.25 -6.03
C VAL A 467 -5.58 -15.40 -7.30
N CYS A 468 -5.53 -16.02 -8.48
CA CYS A 468 -5.67 -15.30 -9.75
C CYS A 468 -7.08 -14.67 -9.89
N ASP A 469 -8.11 -15.34 -9.36
CA ASP A 469 -9.47 -14.79 -9.37
C ASP A 469 -9.62 -13.58 -8.45
N ASN A 470 -8.91 -13.56 -7.32
CA ASN A 470 -8.89 -12.41 -6.41
C ASN A 470 -8.37 -11.10 -7.06
N LEU A 471 -7.57 -11.20 -8.13
CA LEU A 471 -7.07 -10.05 -8.87
C LEU A 471 -7.92 -9.74 -10.11
N PHE A 472 -8.39 -10.80 -10.78
CA PHE A 472 -8.89 -10.70 -12.14
C PHE A 472 -10.35 -11.15 -12.29
N ASN A 473 -11.11 -11.21 -11.19
CA ASN A 473 -12.53 -11.39 -11.25
C ASN A 473 -13.19 -10.22 -12.02
N ALA A 474 -14.16 -10.51 -12.86
CA ALA A 474 -14.87 -9.50 -13.63
C ALA A 474 -15.70 -8.54 -12.74
N ASP A 475 -16.11 -9.02 -11.56
CA ASP A 475 -16.78 -8.21 -10.55
C ASP A 475 -15.76 -7.67 -9.53
N PRO A 476 -15.52 -6.34 -9.45
CA PRO A 476 -14.62 -5.77 -8.45
C PRO A 476 -14.95 -6.14 -7.01
N TYR A 477 -16.23 -6.36 -6.68
CA TYR A 477 -16.64 -6.80 -5.34
C TYR A 477 -16.22 -8.24 -5.00
N MET A 478 -15.69 -8.99 -5.94
CA MET A 478 -15.09 -10.30 -5.73
C MET A 478 -13.55 -10.26 -5.75
N GLN A 479 -12.97 -9.09 -6.00
CA GLN A 479 -11.53 -8.89 -5.97
C GLN A 479 -11.06 -8.62 -4.53
N GLN A 480 -10.51 -9.63 -3.88
CA GLN A 480 -10.01 -9.49 -2.51
C GLN A 480 -8.71 -8.66 -2.42
N GLY A 481 -8.14 -8.26 -3.56
CA GLY A 481 -6.89 -7.51 -3.62
C GLY A 481 -5.65 -8.36 -3.33
N GLY A 482 -4.56 -7.71 -2.95
CA GLY A 482 -3.24 -8.34 -2.95
C GLY A 482 -2.69 -8.43 -4.37
N ASP A 483 -1.51 -9.03 -4.51
CA ASP A 483 -0.96 -9.44 -5.81
C ASP A 483 -1.09 -10.96 -5.96
N MET A 484 -0.74 -11.49 -7.14
CA MET A 484 -0.69 -12.93 -7.36
C MET A 484 0.24 -13.60 -6.34
N VAL A 485 -0.10 -14.80 -5.87
CA VAL A 485 0.85 -15.62 -5.12
C VAL A 485 2.15 -15.72 -5.91
N ARG A 486 3.27 -15.43 -5.25
CA ARG A 486 4.59 -15.54 -5.87
C ARG A 486 4.93 -17.01 -6.01
N VAL A 487 5.35 -17.43 -7.18
CA VAL A 487 5.57 -18.85 -7.52
C VAL A 487 7.03 -19.07 -7.84
N GLY A 488 7.69 -19.96 -7.10
CA GLY A 488 9.04 -20.42 -7.37
C GLY A 488 9.05 -21.83 -7.97
N GLY A 489 9.94 -22.07 -8.96
CA GLY A 489 10.17 -23.39 -9.55
C GLY A 489 9.18 -23.81 -10.63
N ILE A 490 7.99 -23.23 -10.71
CA ILE A 490 6.97 -23.57 -11.70
C ILE A 490 6.83 -22.46 -12.75
N SER A 491 7.01 -22.79 -14.00
CA SER A 491 6.61 -21.93 -15.12
C SER A 491 5.19 -22.25 -15.56
N TYR A 492 4.42 -21.23 -15.96
CA TYR A 492 3.01 -21.39 -16.34
C TYR A 492 2.53 -20.30 -17.30
N THR A 493 1.39 -20.54 -17.91
CA THR A 493 0.66 -19.56 -18.71
C THR A 493 -0.54 -19.07 -17.93
N CYS A 494 -0.79 -17.76 -17.92
CA CYS A 494 -1.99 -17.17 -17.34
C CYS A 494 -2.81 -16.47 -18.44
N ASP A 495 -3.99 -17.01 -18.79
CA ASP A 495 -4.92 -16.40 -19.75
C ASP A 495 -5.97 -15.58 -18.99
N LEU A 496 -5.79 -14.27 -18.97
CA LEU A 496 -6.63 -13.33 -18.23
C LEU A 496 -8.04 -13.16 -18.80
N ARG A 497 -8.31 -13.68 -19.99
CA ARG A 497 -9.64 -13.64 -20.63
C ARG A 497 -10.58 -14.73 -20.10
N GLN A 498 -10.01 -15.71 -19.41
CA GLN A 498 -10.75 -16.88 -18.93
C GLN A 498 -11.37 -16.63 -17.54
N THR A 499 -12.30 -17.49 -17.17
CA THR A 499 -12.85 -17.57 -15.80
C THR A 499 -11.99 -18.44 -14.91
N ILE A 500 -12.22 -18.38 -13.61
CA ILE A 500 -11.56 -19.24 -12.61
C ILE A 500 -11.57 -20.71 -13.04
N GLY A 501 -10.47 -21.43 -12.79
CA GLY A 501 -10.24 -22.81 -13.19
C GLY A 501 -9.67 -22.98 -14.61
N LYS A 502 -9.70 -21.93 -15.46
CA LYS A 502 -9.22 -21.98 -16.84
C LYS A 502 -8.13 -20.96 -17.15
N ARG A 503 -7.74 -20.12 -16.16
CA ARG A 503 -6.69 -19.10 -16.36
C ARG A 503 -5.30 -19.68 -16.34
N ILE A 504 -5.01 -20.64 -15.44
CA ILE A 504 -3.67 -21.19 -15.24
C ILE A 504 -3.50 -22.47 -16.06
N ASN A 505 -2.56 -22.45 -17.01
CA ASN A 505 -2.34 -23.52 -17.96
C ASN A 505 -0.83 -23.75 -18.20
N ASN A 506 -0.49 -24.86 -18.87
CA ASN A 506 0.86 -25.19 -19.27
C ASN A 506 1.86 -25.13 -18.10
N MET A 507 1.47 -25.64 -16.95
CA MET A 507 2.33 -25.67 -15.76
C MET A 507 3.46 -26.66 -15.96
N MET A 508 4.71 -26.21 -15.76
CA MET A 508 5.90 -27.03 -15.92
C MET A 508 6.81 -26.87 -14.71
N LEU A 509 7.36 -27.96 -14.23
CA LEU A 509 8.38 -28.03 -13.19
C LEU A 509 9.64 -28.66 -13.80
N ASN A 510 10.78 -27.96 -13.73
CA ASN A 510 12.06 -28.42 -14.31
C ASN A 510 11.92 -28.87 -15.79
N GLY A 511 11.15 -28.12 -16.59
CA GLY A 511 10.95 -28.40 -18.02
C GLY A 511 10.01 -29.56 -18.34
N LYS A 512 9.39 -30.19 -17.32
CA LYS A 512 8.39 -31.27 -17.49
C LYS A 512 7.01 -30.78 -17.09
N ALA A 513 5.98 -31.23 -17.83
CA ALA A 513 4.60 -30.91 -17.49
C ALA A 513 4.28 -31.40 -16.06
N LEU A 514 3.62 -30.54 -15.31
CA LEU A 514 3.18 -30.87 -13.96
C LEU A 514 2.08 -31.93 -14.03
N ASP A 515 2.33 -33.11 -13.42
CA ASP A 515 1.36 -34.20 -13.36
C ASP A 515 0.27 -33.85 -12.34
N PRO A 516 -1.01 -33.84 -12.72
CA PRO A 516 -2.13 -33.49 -11.83
C PRO A 516 -2.20 -34.35 -10.55
N ASN A 517 -1.80 -35.61 -10.64
CA ASN A 517 -1.94 -36.58 -9.56
C ASN A 517 -0.66 -36.81 -8.75
N LYS A 518 0.49 -36.41 -9.28
CA LYS A 518 1.77 -36.53 -8.59
C LYS A 518 1.85 -35.52 -7.46
N LYS A 519 2.39 -35.93 -6.33
CA LYS A 519 2.72 -35.07 -5.19
C LYS A 519 4.10 -34.44 -5.39
N TYR A 520 4.16 -33.15 -5.05
CA TYR A 520 5.34 -32.30 -5.09
C TYR A 520 5.54 -31.67 -3.71
N LYS A 521 6.79 -31.52 -3.28
CA LYS A 521 7.12 -30.78 -2.06
C LYS A 521 7.03 -29.29 -2.35
N VAL A 522 6.08 -28.60 -1.72
CA VAL A 522 5.88 -27.16 -1.87
C VAL A 522 6.18 -26.48 -0.55
N ALA A 523 7.17 -25.57 -0.57
CA ALA A 523 7.43 -24.68 0.55
C ALA A 523 6.53 -23.46 0.48
N GLY A 524 6.15 -22.93 1.63
CA GLY A 524 5.36 -21.71 1.74
C GLY A 524 5.63 -20.98 3.05
N TRP A 525 4.97 -19.86 3.25
CA TRP A 525 4.96 -19.15 4.52
C TRP A 525 3.68 -18.31 4.66
N ALA A 526 3.45 -17.76 5.86
CA ALA A 526 2.25 -17.01 6.20
C ALA A 526 0.94 -17.83 5.97
N PRO A 527 0.82 -19.04 6.53
CA PRO A 527 -0.38 -19.84 6.37
C PRO A 527 -1.56 -19.20 7.12
N VAL A 528 -2.71 -19.09 6.44
CA VAL A 528 -3.95 -18.60 7.06
C VAL A 528 -4.65 -19.66 7.89
N GLY A 529 -4.29 -20.93 7.73
CA GLY A 529 -4.78 -22.04 8.54
C GLY A 529 -4.18 -22.06 9.95
N GLU A 530 -4.92 -22.58 10.92
CA GLU A 530 -4.47 -22.71 12.30
C GLU A 530 -3.40 -23.79 12.48
N GLY A 531 -2.55 -23.63 13.52
CA GLY A 531 -1.64 -24.68 13.99
C GLY A 531 -0.33 -24.83 13.22
N ALA A 532 0.04 -23.88 12.37
CA ALA A 532 1.36 -23.87 11.75
C ALA A 532 2.47 -23.58 12.77
N THR A 533 3.51 -24.43 12.79
CA THR A 533 4.60 -24.43 13.79
C THR A 533 5.99 -24.35 13.16
N GLY A 534 6.11 -23.95 11.90
CA GLY A 534 7.39 -23.80 11.22
C GLY A 534 8.24 -22.64 11.75
N GLU A 535 9.51 -22.58 11.33
CA GLU A 535 10.36 -21.43 11.61
C GLU A 535 9.79 -20.17 10.96
N PRO A 536 9.95 -18.98 11.58
CA PRO A 536 9.59 -17.74 10.94
C PRO A 536 10.35 -17.53 9.62
N ILE A 537 9.70 -16.96 8.63
CA ILE A 537 10.28 -16.73 7.29
C ILE A 537 11.58 -15.90 7.34
N TRP A 538 11.66 -14.92 8.21
CA TRP A 538 12.87 -14.10 8.37
C TRP A 538 14.08 -14.90 8.89
N ASP A 539 13.87 -15.96 9.67
CA ASP A 539 14.98 -16.81 10.14
C ASP A 539 15.51 -17.66 8.97
N VAL A 540 14.61 -18.25 8.16
CA VAL A 540 14.97 -19.02 6.96
C VAL A 540 15.73 -18.14 5.96
N VAL A 541 15.20 -16.95 5.65
CA VAL A 541 15.81 -16.06 4.64
C VAL A 541 17.09 -15.43 5.17
N SER A 542 17.18 -15.04 6.45
CA SER A 542 18.42 -14.48 7.00
C SER A 542 19.55 -15.51 7.03
N GLY A 543 19.23 -16.78 7.36
CA GLY A 543 20.19 -17.88 7.28
C GLY A 543 20.74 -18.05 5.86
N TYR A 544 19.85 -18.08 4.86
CA TYR A 544 20.20 -18.14 3.45
C TYR A 544 21.10 -16.97 3.01
N LEU A 545 20.74 -15.74 3.39
CA LEU A 545 21.50 -14.54 3.06
C LEU A 545 22.91 -14.56 3.66
N ARG A 546 23.07 -14.95 4.93
CA ARG A 546 24.37 -15.06 5.60
C ARG A 546 25.28 -16.10 4.92
N ASP A 547 24.69 -17.20 4.44
CA ASP A 547 25.43 -18.22 3.68
C ASP A 547 25.89 -17.71 2.31
N LYS A 548 25.00 -17.10 1.53
CA LYS A 548 25.29 -16.59 0.20
C LYS A 548 26.20 -15.36 0.18
N LYS A 549 26.12 -14.48 1.19
CA LYS A 549 26.90 -13.22 1.35
C LYS A 549 26.70 -12.18 0.25
N THR A 550 26.53 -12.61 -0.98
CA THR A 550 26.28 -11.78 -2.16
C THR A 550 25.09 -12.33 -2.92
N ILE A 551 24.16 -11.45 -3.27
CA ILE A 551 22.94 -11.79 -3.98
C ILE A 551 22.96 -11.16 -5.36
N THR A 552 23.07 -12.00 -6.38
CA THR A 552 22.82 -11.62 -7.77
C THR A 552 21.35 -11.90 -8.07
N PRO A 553 20.51 -10.89 -8.32
CA PRO A 553 19.09 -11.12 -8.63
C PRO A 553 18.94 -12.06 -9.83
N ARG A 554 18.19 -13.13 -9.64
CA ARG A 554 17.93 -14.11 -10.70
C ARG A 554 16.81 -13.63 -11.62
N LYS A 555 16.67 -14.29 -12.77
CA LYS A 555 15.53 -14.10 -13.64
C LYS A 555 14.25 -14.41 -12.87
N LEU A 556 13.29 -13.48 -12.89
CA LEU A 556 12.02 -13.64 -12.22
C LEU A 556 11.21 -14.82 -12.78
N ASN A 557 10.59 -15.57 -11.92
CA ASN A 557 9.62 -16.59 -12.27
C ASN A 557 8.29 -15.93 -12.58
N LEU A 558 8.09 -15.49 -13.82
CA LEU A 558 6.90 -14.80 -14.31
C LEU A 558 6.05 -15.72 -15.18
N PRO A 559 4.71 -15.61 -15.15
CA PRO A 559 3.86 -16.31 -16.09
C PRO A 559 4.03 -15.79 -17.53
N LYS A 560 3.73 -16.65 -18.50
CA LYS A 560 3.40 -16.19 -19.84
C LYS A 560 1.96 -15.68 -19.85
N LEU A 561 1.79 -14.36 -20.00
CA LEU A 561 0.47 -13.73 -20.01
C LEU A 561 -0.20 -13.81 -21.37
N ILE A 562 -1.52 -14.02 -21.39
CA ILE A 562 -2.38 -14.00 -22.57
C ILE A 562 -3.54 -13.03 -22.29
N GLY A 563 -3.98 -12.30 -23.33
CA GLY A 563 -5.09 -11.33 -23.21
C GLY A 563 -4.67 -9.95 -22.73
N ILE A 564 -3.39 -9.64 -22.85
CA ILE A 564 -2.77 -8.39 -22.36
C ILE A 564 -2.37 -7.41 -23.49
N GLU A 565 -2.69 -7.72 -24.73
CA GLU A 565 -2.33 -6.91 -25.89
C GLU A 565 -2.82 -5.47 -25.70
N ASN A 566 -1.93 -4.49 -25.81
CA ASN A 566 -2.23 -3.07 -25.59
C ASN A 566 -2.81 -2.73 -24.19
N ASN A 567 -2.45 -3.50 -23.16
CA ASN A 567 -2.82 -3.16 -21.79
C ASN A 567 -1.83 -2.12 -21.22
N ALA A 568 -2.35 -0.98 -20.75
CA ALA A 568 -1.54 0.10 -20.22
C ALA A 568 -0.96 -0.22 -18.82
N GLY A 569 -1.45 -1.26 -18.17
CA GLY A 569 -0.93 -1.77 -16.90
C GLY A 569 0.26 -2.71 -17.03
N ILE A 570 0.92 -2.78 -18.19
CA ILE A 570 2.12 -3.58 -18.45
C ILE A 570 3.21 -2.72 -19.09
N ALA A 571 4.44 -2.92 -18.61
CA ALA A 571 5.64 -2.26 -19.11
C ALA A 571 5.93 -2.63 -20.58
#